data_4710e4963fba48c40468202463b327ea
#
_entry.id   4710e4963fba48c40468202463b327ea
#
_cell.length_a   1.000
_cell.length_b   1.000
_cell.length_c   1.000
_cell.angle_alpha   90.00
_cell.angle_beta   90.00
_cell.angle_gamma   90.00
#
_symmetry.space_group_name_H-M   'P 1'
#
loop_
_entity.id
_entity.type
_entity.pdbx_description
1 polymer ?
#
loop_
_entity_poly.entity_id
_entity_poly.type
_entity_poly.pdbx_seq_one_letter_code
_entity_poly.pdbx_strand_id
1 'polypeptide(L)'
;MKKLSDFKDAQGIVIASKILSVIMDILADKRNMAMSGETNVVKMFTTFMGNSPEKMCEIFAILSEKDAREYHCDGAEAMANMLILANDPILVSLFTWQSQTGDANSSGSVSESTEE
;
A
#
# COMPACT_ATOMS: atom_id res chain seq x y z
N MET A 1 -13.89 -0.06 6.19
CA MET A 1 -12.80 0.48 5.33
C MET A 1 -13.25 0.40 3.88
N LYS A 2 -13.02 1.47 3.13
CA LYS A 2 -13.40 1.53 1.72
C LYS A 2 -12.26 1.07 0.83
N LYS A 3 -12.59 0.77 -0.43
CA LYS A 3 -11.57 0.51 -1.44
C LYS A 3 -11.11 1.84 -2.02
N LEU A 4 -9.91 1.86 -2.58
CA LEU A 4 -9.39 3.08 -3.19
C LEU A 4 -10.31 3.57 -4.30
N SER A 5 -10.92 2.66 -5.07
CA SER A 5 -11.82 3.03 -6.16
C SER A 5 -13.14 3.63 -5.69
N ASP A 6 -13.44 3.58 -4.39
CA ASP A 6 -14.65 4.20 -3.86
C ASP A 6 -14.52 5.70 -3.69
N PHE A 7 -13.29 6.23 -3.75
CA PHE A 7 -13.05 7.67 -3.67
C PHE A 7 -12.98 8.22 -5.08
N LYS A 8 -13.70 9.31 -5.32
CA LYS A 8 -13.88 9.84 -6.68
C LYS A 8 -13.29 11.23 -6.84
N ASP A 9 -12.95 11.57 -8.07
CA ASP A 9 -12.54 12.91 -8.48
C ASP A 9 -11.41 13.47 -7.60
N ALA A 10 -11.49 14.70 -7.19
CA ALA A 10 -10.44 15.35 -6.42
C ALA A 10 -10.17 14.63 -5.10
N GLN A 11 -11.22 14.14 -4.44
CA GLN A 11 -11.04 13.40 -3.20
C GLN A 11 -10.24 12.12 -3.44
N GLY A 12 -10.54 11.43 -4.55
CA GLY A 12 -9.80 10.23 -4.91
C GLY A 12 -8.33 10.50 -5.13
N ILE A 13 -8.01 11.61 -5.77
CA ILE A 13 -6.62 11.99 -6.01
C ILE A 13 -5.90 12.27 -4.68
N VAL A 14 -6.55 12.99 -3.78
CA VAL A 14 -5.95 13.30 -2.47
C VAL A 14 -5.71 12.02 -1.67
N ILE A 15 -6.71 11.14 -1.64
CA ILE A 15 -6.58 9.88 -0.90
C ILE A 15 -5.47 9.02 -1.51
N ALA A 16 -5.41 8.92 -2.83
CA ALA A 16 -4.36 8.15 -3.50
C ALA A 16 -2.98 8.70 -3.16
N SER A 17 -2.84 10.01 -3.12
CA SER A 17 -1.58 10.66 -2.77
C SER A 17 -1.14 10.29 -1.35
N LYS A 18 -2.06 10.33 -0.40
CA LYS A 18 -1.76 9.98 0.99
C LYS A 18 -1.36 8.51 1.11
N ILE A 19 -2.11 7.64 0.44
CA ILE A 19 -1.83 6.20 0.47
C ILE A 19 -0.45 5.93 -0.12
N LEU A 20 -0.14 6.52 -1.27
CA LEU A 20 1.14 6.30 -1.92
C LEU A 20 2.30 6.74 -1.02
N SER A 21 2.14 7.87 -0.34
CA SER A 21 3.17 8.35 0.57
C SER A 21 3.46 7.33 1.69
N VAL A 22 2.41 6.76 2.28
CA VAL A 22 2.58 5.75 3.32
C VAL A 22 3.19 4.47 2.76
N ILE A 23 2.75 4.06 1.56
CA ILE A 23 3.32 2.87 0.92
C ILE A 23 4.82 3.05 0.68
N MET A 24 5.22 4.22 0.22
CA MET A 24 6.64 4.48 0.00
C MET A 24 7.45 4.36 1.30
N ASP A 25 6.89 4.83 2.41
CA ASP A 25 7.55 4.68 3.70
C ASP A 25 7.67 3.21 4.10
N ILE A 26 6.63 2.42 3.87
CA ILE A 26 6.65 0.99 4.17
C ILE A 26 7.73 0.29 3.34
N LEU A 27 7.76 0.58 2.04
CA LEU A 27 8.69 -0.08 1.12
C LEU A 27 10.14 0.39 1.31
N ALA A 28 10.34 1.56 1.92
CA ALA A 28 11.67 2.05 2.23
C ALA A 28 12.29 1.35 3.45
N ASP A 29 11.48 0.67 4.24
CA ASP A 29 11.98 -0.05 5.41
C ASP A 29 12.74 -1.28 4.94
N LYS A 30 13.98 -1.40 5.35
CA LYS A 30 14.85 -2.51 4.92
C LYS A 30 14.27 -3.87 5.25
N ARG A 31 13.54 -3.97 6.35
CA ARG A 31 12.93 -5.25 6.75
C ARG A 31 11.87 -5.71 5.76
N ASN A 32 11.30 -4.78 5.01
CA ASN A 32 10.26 -5.08 4.03
C ASN A 32 10.84 -5.39 2.65
N MET A 33 12.10 -5.12 2.44
CA MET A 33 12.73 -5.36 1.15
C MET A 33 12.78 -6.85 0.78
N ALA A 34 12.73 -7.71 1.78
CA ALA A 34 12.69 -9.15 1.54
C ALA A 34 11.43 -9.57 0.78
N MET A 35 10.40 -8.73 0.77
CA MET A 35 9.18 -9.00 0.05
C MET A 35 9.21 -8.53 -1.40
N SER A 36 10.32 -7.96 -1.84
CA SER A 36 10.48 -7.55 -3.22
C SER A 36 10.36 -8.80 -4.12
N GLY A 37 9.45 -8.76 -5.05
CA GLY A 37 9.22 -9.90 -5.94
C GLY A 37 8.32 -10.99 -5.35
N GLU A 38 7.82 -10.81 -4.13
CA GLU A 38 6.92 -11.78 -3.54
C GLU A 38 5.60 -11.83 -4.30
N THR A 39 5.14 -13.02 -4.64
CA THR A 39 3.89 -13.18 -5.38
C THR A 39 2.70 -13.51 -4.50
N ASN A 40 2.96 -13.96 -3.26
CA ASN A 40 1.87 -14.25 -2.33
C ASN A 40 1.49 -12.97 -1.62
N VAL A 41 0.36 -12.39 -2.01
CA VAL A 41 -0.08 -11.09 -1.52
C VAL A 41 -0.36 -11.10 -0.02
N VAL A 42 -0.96 -12.18 0.49
CA VAL A 42 -1.25 -12.29 1.91
C VAL A 42 0.05 -12.32 2.72
N LYS A 43 1.04 -13.07 2.24
CA LYS A 43 2.34 -13.12 2.90
C LYS A 43 3.00 -11.74 2.90
N MET A 44 2.91 -11.03 1.79
CA MET A 44 3.48 -9.70 1.66
C MET A 44 2.86 -8.75 2.69
N PHE A 45 1.53 -8.68 2.73
CA PHE A 45 0.86 -7.78 3.67
C PHE A 45 1.07 -8.20 5.13
N THR A 46 1.10 -9.51 5.41
CA THR A 46 1.38 -9.99 6.76
C THR A 46 2.75 -9.51 7.23
N THR A 47 3.73 -9.57 6.34
CA THR A 47 5.08 -9.11 6.65
C THR A 47 5.10 -7.60 6.93
N PHE A 48 4.41 -6.82 6.08
CA PHE A 48 4.35 -5.37 6.29
C PHE A 48 3.65 -5.03 7.60
N MET A 49 2.60 -5.76 7.96
CA MET A 49 1.91 -5.55 9.23
C MET A 49 2.80 -5.83 10.43
N GLY A 50 3.64 -6.84 10.32
CA GLY A 50 4.57 -7.18 11.40
C GLY A 50 5.73 -6.20 11.55
N ASN A 51 6.23 -5.68 10.42
CA ASN A 51 7.39 -4.79 10.44
C ASN A 51 7.02 -3.32 10.56
N SER A 52 5.87 -2.93 10.04
CA SER A 52 5.45 -1.53 9.95
C SER A 52 4.00 -1.36 10.40
N PRO A 53 3.67 -1.77 11.63
CA PRO A 53 2.26 -1.77 12.05
C PRO A 53 1.63 -0.39 12.08
N GLU A 54 2.39 0.65 12.48
CA GLU A 54 1.84 2.00 12.53
C GLU A 54 1.50 2.50 11.14
N LYS A 55 2.35 2.22 10.16
CA LYS A 55 2.11 2.65 8.79
C LYS A 55 0.94 1.90 8.16
N MET A 56 0.81 0.62 8.44
CA MET A 56 -0.35 -0.13 7.96
C MET A 56 -1.62 0.41 8.60
N CYS A 57 -1.57 0.77 9.88
CA CYS A 57 -2.71 1.38 10.56
C CYS A 57 -3.08 2.72 9.93
N GLU A 58 -2.10 3.51 9.49
CA GLU A 58 -2.37 4.76 8.77
C GLU A 58 -3.15 4.51 7.49
N ILE A 59 -2.78 3.47 6.73
CA ILE A 59 -3.51 3.13 5.50
C ILE A 59 -4.95 2.77 5.84
N PHE A 60 -5.16 1.96 6.86
CA PHE A 60 -6.51 1.59 7.28
C PHE A 60 -7.33 2.83 7.67
N ALA A 61 -6.70 3.76 8.40
CA ALA A 61 -7.37 4.99 8.82
C ALA A 61 -7.76 5.84 7.61
N ILE A 62 -6.85 6.02 6.66
CA ILE A 62 -7.10 6.82 5.47
C ILE A 62 -8.28 6.23 4.69
N LEU A 63 -8.29 4.92 4.48
CA LEU A 63 -9.35 4.27 3.72
C LEU A 63 -10.66 4.16 4.51
N SER A 64 -10.60 4.40 5.83
CA SER A 64 -11.80 4.46 6.67
C SER A 64 -12.26 5.91 6.89
N GLU A 65 -11.56 6.87 6.27
CA GLU A 65 -11.87 8.29 6.38
C GLU A 65 -11.80 8.78 7.83
N LYS A 66 -10.79 8.32 8.55
CA LYS A 66 -10.59 8.71 9.94
C LYS A 66 -9.19 9.28 10.14
N ASP A 67 -9.06 10.16 11.14
CA ASP A 67 -7.75 10.68 11.52
C ASP A 67 -6.94 9.52 12.10
N ALA A 68 -5.71 9.37 11.64
CA ALA A 68 -4.85 8.27 12.10
C ALA A 68 -4.65 8.29 13.62
N ARG A 69 -4.67 9.47 14.22
CA ARG A 69 -4.49 9.59 15.67
C ARG A 69 -5.69 9.12 16.45
N GLU A 70 -6.87 9.07 15.81
CA GLU A 70 -8.10 8.68 16.46
C GLU A 70 -8.56 7.29 16.04
N TYR A 71 -7.88 6.70 15.08
CA TYR A 71 -8.28 5.41 14.54
C TYR A 71 -7.72 4.29 15.41
N HIS A 72 -8.61 3.38 15.78
CA HIS A 72 -8.22 2.20 16.55
C HIS A 72 -8.80 0.97 15.87
N CYS A 73 -8.01 -0.08 15.77
CA CYS A 73 -8.52 -1.37 15.31
C CYS A 73 -7.87 -2.46 16.17
N ASP A 74 -8.64 -3.50 16.44
CA ASP A 74 -8.08 -4.66 17.11
C ASP A 74 -7.48 -5.63 16.07
N GLY A 75 -6.93 -6.73 16.54
CA GLY A 75 -6.29 -7.69 15.65
C GLY A 75 -7.25 -8.29 14.63
N ALA A 76 -8.50 -8.52 15.01
CA ALA A 76 -9.48 -9.07 14.09
C ALA A 76 -9.81 -8.08 12.97
N GLU A 77 -9.98 -6.80 13.33
CA GLU A 77 -10.20 -5.76 12.33
C GLU A 77 -9.00 -5.59 11.42
N ALA A 78 -7.80 -5.66 11.97
CA ALA A 78 -6.59 -5.55 11.17
C ALA A 78 -6.52 -6.67 10.14
N MET A 79 -6.87 -7.89 10.53
CA MET A 79 -6.89 -9.02 9.59
C MET A 79 -7.95 -8.82 8.51
N ALA A 80 -9.14 -8.38 8.91
CA ALA A 80 -10.21 -8.12 7.94
C ALA A 80 -9.80 -7.03 6.96
N ASN A 81 -9.20 -5.95 7.46
CA ASN A 81 -8.73 -4.86 6.62
C ASN A 81 -7.63 -5.32 5.67
N MET A 82 -6.71 -6.14 6.16
CA MET A 82 -5.65 -6.68 5.32
C MET A 82 -6.22 -7.49 4.16
N LEU A 83 -7.26 -8.29 4.42
CA LEU A 83 -7.90 -9.06 3.37
C LEU A 83 -8.58 -8.17 2.35
N ILE A 84 -9.14 -7.04 2.77
CA ILE A 84 -9.71 -6.06 1.84
C ILE A 84 -8.61 -5.48 0.96
N LEU A 85 -7.47 -5.12 1.54
CA LEU A 85 -6.33 -4.62 0.76
C LEU A 85 -5.85 -5.68 -0.24
N ALA A 86 -5.76 -6.92 0.19
CA ALA A 86 -5.26 -7.99 -0.66
C ALA A 86 -6.18 -8.26 -1.85
N ASN A 87 -7.45 -7.88 -1.73
CA ASN A 87 -8.42 -8.03 -2.80
C ASN A 87 -8.63 -6.77 -3.62
N ASP A 88 -7.83 -5.73 -3.38
CA ASP A 88 -7.89 -4.49 -4.17
C ASP A 88 -6.72 -4.49 -5.15
N PRO A 89 -6.97 -4.76 -6.43
CA PRO A 89 -5.87 -4.87 -7.41
C PRO A 89 -5.03 -3.62 -7.53
N ILE A 90 -5.64 -2.45 -7.34
CA ILE A 90 -4.90 -1.19 -7.46
C ILE A 90 -3.90 -1.08 -6.32
N LEU A 91 -4.33 -1.37 -5.09
CA LEU A 91 -3.44 -1.29 -3.94
C LEU A 91 -2.35 -2.34 -4.02
N VAL A 92 -2.70 -3.55 -4.45
CA VAL A 92 -1.69 -4.59 -4.65
C VAL A 92 -0.64 -4.12 -5.66
N SER A 93 -1.09 -3.49 -6.76
CA SER A 93 -0.18 -2.97 -7.77
C SER A 93 0.73 -1.89 -7.20
N LEU A 94 0.21 -1.01 -6.36
CA LEU A 94 1.03 0.03 -5.76
C LEU A 94 2.11 -0.56 -4.84
N PHE A 95 1.76 -1.57 -4.06
CA PHE A 95 2.73 -2.21 -3.18
C PHE A 95 3.80 -2.99 -3.93
N THR A 96 3.47 -3.50 -5.12
CA THR A 96 4.43 -4.26 -5.90
C THR A 96 5.17 -3.41 -6.93
N TRP A 97 4.75 -2.17 -7.12
CA TRP A 97 5.29 -1.27 -8.14
C TRP A 97 6.79 -1.05 -8.00
N GLN A 98 7.26 -0.81 -6.80
CA GLN A 98 8.66 -0.50 -6.58
C GLN A 98 9.55 -1.71 -6.91
N SER A 99 9.05 -2.90 -6.64
CA SER A 99 9.78 -4.11 -6.99
C SER A 99 9.97 -4.20 -8.51
N GLN A 100 8.92 -3.95 -9.28
CA GLN A 100 8.98 -3.97 -10.74
C GLN A 100 9.87 -2.86 -11.26
N THR A 101 9.74 -1.67 -10.68
CA THR A 101 10.53 -0.53 -11.09
C THR A 101 11.99 -0.73 -10.76
N GLY A 102 12.27 -1.33 -9.63
CA GLY A 102 13.64 -1.61 -9.24
C GLY A 102 14.36 -2.51 -10.23
N ASP A 103 13.68 -3.50 -10.72
CA ASP A 103 14.25 -4.38 -11.72
C ASP A 103 14.42 -3.67 -13.05
N ALA A 104 13.43 -2.88 -13.41
CA ALA A 104 13.48 -2.18 -14.67
C ALA A 104 14.36 -0.96 -14.60
N ASN A 105 14.68 -0.53 -13.45
CA ASN A 105 15.45 0.65 -13.26
C ASN A 105 16.78 0.59 -13.92
N SER A 106 17.14 -0.50 -14.15
CA SER A 106 18.26 -0.54 -14.97
C SER A 106 17.89 0.08 -16.29
N SER A 107 16.68 0.45 -16.58
CA SER A 107 16.37 1.04 -17.83
C SER A 107 15.37 2.10 -17.62
N GLY A 108 15.23 2.56 -17.14
CA GLY A 108 14.29 3.41 -17.23
C GLY A 108 13.05 3.43 -17.73
N SER A 109 13.03 3.32 -17.79
CA SER A 109 12.21 3.58 -17.96
C SER A 109 11.47 4.07 -18.02
N VAL A 110 11.03 4.16 -17.99
CA VAL A 110 10.38 4.41 -18.25
C VAL A 110 9.89 4.99 -18.36
N SER A 111 9.65 4.95 -18.39
CA SER A 111 9.23 5.17 -18.80
C SER A 111 8.84 5.61 -18.91
N GLU A 112 8.66 5.54 -19.13
CA GLU A 112 8.35 5.58 -19.60
C GLU A 112 7.86 5.87 -19.63
N SER A 113 7.61 5.89 -19.68
CA SER A 113 7.16 5.79 -20.01
C SER A 113 6.58 6.16 -19.94
N THR A 114 6.26 6.19 -20.04
CA THR A 114 5.84 6.23 -20.32
C THR A 114 5.52 6.80 -20.48
N GLU A 115 5.29 6.77 -20.67
CA GLU A 115 5.21 6.94 -21.09
C GLU A 115 5.10 7.44 -21.34
N GLU A 116 4.82 7.45 -21.48
CA GLU A 116 4.87 7.54 -21.97
C GLU A 116 4.84 7.87 -22.24
#